data_704d76b2e29dc67865459f8bdfbf6fe5
#
_entry.id   704d76b2e29dc67865459f8bdfbf6fe5
#
_cell.length_a   1.000
_cell.length_b   1.000
_cell.length_c   1.000
_cell.angle_alpha   90.00
_cell.angle_beta   90.00
_cell.angle_gamma   90.00
#
_symmetry.space_group_name_H-M   'P 1'
#
loop_
_entity.id
_entity.type
_entity.pdbx_description
1 polymer ?
#
loop_
_entity_poly.entity_id
_entity_poly.type
_entity_poly.pdbx_seq_one_letter_code
_entity_poly.pdbx_strand_id
1 'polypeptide(L)'
;MIKIKDVEKSYQSAHVFKRRRTPIVKGVSFECPIGATIAIIGESGSGKSTLSRMILGIEKPDKGCVTLNDQPMHKKKVRRHQIGAVFQDYTSSLHPFQTVREILFEVMCQCDGQPKDVMEVQAITLLEEVGLSKAYMDKYPNMLSGGEAQRVAIARAICINPKYILFDEAISSLDMPIQTQILDLLIHLRETRQLSYIFITHDIQAATYLCDQLIIFKNGKIEEQIPTSALHKSDNAYTRELIEKQLSF
;
A
#
# COMPACT_ATOMS: atom_id res chain seq x y z
N MET A 1 -10.24 -7.83 10.44
CA MET A 1 -10.06 -8.40 9.09
C MET A 1 -10.63 -7.46 8.04
N ILE A 2 -9.88 -7.19 6.96
CA ILE A 2 -10.38 -6.48 5.77
C ILE A 2 -11.04 -7.50 4.85
N LYS A 3 -12.27 -7.22 4.39
CA LYS A 3 -13.01 -8.05 3.42
C LYS A 3 -13.40 -7.20 2.22
N ILE A 4 -13.12 -7.71 1.05
CA ILE A 4 -13.53 -7.21 -0.25
C ILE A 4 -14.55 -8.20 -0.81
N LYS A 5 -15.79 -7.78 -1.11
CA LYS A 5 -16.86 -8.67 -1.57
C LYS A 5 -17.54 -8.12 -2.81
N ASP A 6 -17.42 -8.84 -3.91
CA ASP A 6 -18.07 -8.59 -5.21
C ASP A 6 -17.94 -7.16 -5.70
N VAL A 7 -16.73 -6.58 -5.53
CA VAL A 7 -16.47 -5.17 -5.80
C VAL A 7 -16.39 -4.92 -7.30
N GLU A 8 -17.24 -3.99 -7.79
CA GLU A 8 -17.20 -3.50 -9.16
C GLU A 8 -16.99 -1.99 -9.18
N LYS A 9 -16.25 -1.51 -10.18
CA LYS A 9 -16.03 -0.07 -10.43
C LYS A 9 -15.92 0.23 -11.90
N SER A 10 -16.62 1.30 -12.33
CA SER A 10 -16.59 1.78 -13.71
C SER A 10 -16.44 3.30 -13.74
N TYR A 11 -15.67 3.81 -14.69
CA TYR A 11 -15.54 5.24 -14.92
C TYR A 11 -16.21 5.66 -16.23
N GLN A 12 -16.72 6.89 -16.27
CA GLN A 12 -17.24 7.46 -17.50
C GLN A 12 -16.09 7.83 -18.43
N SER A 13 -16.16 7.40 -19.67
CA SER A 13 -15.23 7.86 -20.71
C SER A 13 -15.48 9.34 -21.01
N ALA A 14 -14.39 10.11 -21.13
CA ALA A 14 -14.44 11.55 -21.43
C ALA A 14 -14.86 11.90 -22.88
N HIS A 15 -15.28 10.92 -23.70
CA HIS A 15 -15.75 11.19 -25.05
C HIS A 15 -17.09 11.92 -25.04
N VAL A 16 -17.10 13.13 -25.59
CA VAL A 16 -18.18 14.12 -25.59
C VAL A 16 -19.50 13.59 -26.17
N PHE A 17 -19.51 12.55 -26.98
CA PHE A 17 -20.69 12.07 -27.72
C PHE A 17 -21.27 10.70 -27.28
N LYS A 18 -20.62 9.95 -26.41
CA LYS A 18 -21.19 8.71 -25.82
C LYS A 18 -20.74 8.54 -24.39
N ARG A 19 -21.67 8.67 -23.44
CA ARG A 19 -21.49 8.31 -22.02
C ARG A 19 -21.32 6.79 -21.87
N ARG A 20 -20.19 6.25 -22.31
CA ARG A 20 -19.88 4.83 -22.13
C ARG A 20 -19.15 4.65 -20.80
N ARG A 21 -19.70 3.83 -19.91
CA ARG A 21 -19.00 3.44 -18.69
C ARG A 21 -18.01 2.33 -19.03
N THR A 22 -16.75 2.51 -18.67
CA THR A 22 -15.71 1.49 -18.84
C THR A 22 -15.51 0.79 -17.50
N PRO A 23 -15.79 -0.53 -17.40
CA PRO A 23 -15.58 -1.28 -16.17
C PRO A 23 -14.08 -1.51 -15.96
N ILE A 24 -13.59 -1.06 -14.82
CA ILE A 24 -12.17 -1.19 -14.42
C ILE A 24 -11.98 -2.33 -13.43
N VAL A 25 -12.87 -2.46 -12.43
CA VAL A 25 -12.88 -3.58 -11.47
C VAL A 25 -14.19 -4.33 -11.64
N LYS A 26 -14.15 -5.67 -11.69
CA LYS A 26 -15.24 -6.51 -12.23
C LYS A 26 -15.49 -7.72 -11.31
N GLY A 27 -16.15 -7.50 -10.16
CA GLY A 27 -16.55 -8.58 -9.25
C GLY A 27 -15.38 -9.18 -8.48
N VAL A 28 -14.57 -8.33 -7.83
CA VAL A 28 -13.39 -8.75 -7.06
C VAL A 28 -13.78 -9.10 -5.64
N SER A 29 -13.35 -10.30 -5.17
CA SER A 29 -13.59 -10.77 -3.80
C SER A 29 -12.34 -11.42 -3.24
N PHE A 30 -11.89 -10.97 -2.05
CA PHE A 30 -10.85 -11.61 -1.24
C PHE A 30 -10.88 -11.05 0.18
N GLU A 31 -10.13 -11.67 1.07
CA GLU A 31 -10.02 -11.26 2.47
C GLU A 31 -8.54 -11.11 2.86
N CYS A 32 -8.26 -10.12 3.72
CA CYS A 32 -6.95 -9.94 4.34
C CYS A 32 -7.09 -10.06 5.86
N PRO A 33 -6.74 -11.21 6.45
CA PRO A 33 -6.70 -11.41 7.89
C PRO A 33 -5.68 -10.50 8.59
N ILE A 34 -5.83 -10.32 9.89
CA ILE A 34 -4.80 -9.63 10.70
C ILE A 34 -3.54 -10.51 10.72
N GLY A 35 -2.38 -9.89 10.55
CA GLY A 35 -1.07 -10.55 10.48
C GLY A 35 -0.72 -11.12 9.10
N ALA A 36 -1.68 -11.18 8.16
CA ALA A 36 -1.42 -11.65 6.80
C ALA A 36 -0.75 -10.58 5.94
N THR A 37 0.07 -11.03 4.99
CA THR A 37 0.63 -10.21 3.93
C THR A 37 0.18 -10.73 2.57
N ILE A 38 -0.49 -9.86 1.80
CA ILE A 38 -1.07 -10.21 0.51
C ILE A 38 -0.51 -9.27 -0.55
N ALA A 39 0.06 -9.83 -1.61
CA ALA A 39 0.42 -9.06 -2.79
C ALA A 39 -0.67 -9.12 -3.85
N ILE A 40 -0.94 -8.00 -4.51
CA ILE A 40 -1.80 -7.88 -5.68
C ILE A 40 -0.90 -7.54 -6.87
N ILE A 41 -0.71 -8.54 -7.75
CA ILE A 41 0.24 -8.46 -8.87
C ILE A 41 -0.51 -8.40 -10.19
N GLY A 42 -0.05 -7.57 -11.11
CA GLY A 42 -0.60 -7.49 -12.46
C GLY A 42 0.00 -6.34 -13.25
N GLU A 43 -0.24 -6.35 -14.56
CA GLU A 43 0.27 -5.33 -15.47
C GLU A 43 -0.27 -3.93 -15.17
N SER A 44 0.43 -2.90 -15.65
CA SER A 44 -0.03 -1.52 -15.58
C SER A 44 -1.39 -1.38 -16.27
N GLY A 45 -2.30 -0.60 -15.69
CA GLY A 45 -3.65 -0.42 -16.22
C GLY A 45 -4.63 -1.56 -15.94
N SER A 46 -4.25 -2.63 -15.24
CA SER A 46 -5.16 -3.74 -14.89
C SER A 46 -6.28 -3.36 -13.90
N GLY A 47 -6.17 -2.20 -13.22
CA GLY A 47 -7.17 -1.70 -12.25
C GLY A 47 -6.72 -1.76 -10.79
N LYS A 48 -5.45 -2.09 -10.49
CA LYS A 48 -4.90 -2.21 -9.13
C LYS A 48 -5.03 -0.91 -8.31
N SER A 49 -4.67 0.23 -8.87
CA SER A 49 -4.75 1.53 -8.17
C SER A 49 -6.20 1.97 -7.93
N THR A 50 -7.16 1.53 -8.76
CA THR A 50 -8.59 1.72 -8.48
C THR A 50 -9.02 0.85 -7.30
N LEU A 51 -8.56 -0.40 -7.26
CA LEU A 51 -8.83 -1.31 -6.16
C LEU A 51 -8.20 -0.79 -4.86
N SER A 52 -6.96 -0.27 -4.89
CA SER A 52 -6.30 0.32 -3.73
C SER A 52 -7.11 1.48 -3.13
N ARG A 53 -7.60 2.40 -3.96
CA ARG A 53 -8.44 3.53 -3.50
C ARG A 53 -9.74 3.06 -2.83
N MET A 54 -10.33 1.96 -3.32
CA MET A 54 -11.53 1.37 -2.68
C MET A 54 -11.17 0.67 -1.37
N ILE A 55 -10.05 -0.04 -1.29
CA ILE A 55 -9.56 -0.67 -0.04
C ILE A 55 -9.27 0.40 1.01
N LEU A 56 -8.65 1.51 0.63
CA LEU A 56 -8.41 2.65 1.52
C LEU A 56 -9.68 3.44 1.88
N GLY A 57 -10.82 3.10 1.26
CA GLY A 57 -12.08 3.82 1.46
C GLY A 57 -12.06 5.27 0.96
N ILE A 58 -11.11 5.61 0.09
CA ILE A 58 -11.04 6.91 -0.61
C ILE A 58 -12.16 6.97 -1.66
N GLU A 59 -12.41 5.85 -2.32
CA GLU A 59 -13.43 5.70 -3.34
C GLU A 59 -14.42 4.60 -2.98
N LYS A 60 -15.71 4.80 -3.29
CA LYS A 60 -16.74 3.78 -3.11
C LYS A 60 -16.83 2.90 -4.35
N PRO A 61 -16.99 1.57 -4.17
CA PRO A 61 -17.36 0.70 -5.28
C PRO A 61 -18.75 1.07 -5.82
N ASP A 62 -19.00 0.75 -7.10
CA ASP A 62 -20.33 0.88 -7.72
C ASP A 62 -21.24 -0.27 -7.26
N LYS A 63 -20.67 -1.50 -7.08
CA LYS A 63 -21.33 -2.65 -6.47
C LYS A 63 -20.38 -3.36 -5.51
N GLY A 64 -20.95 -4.19 -4.66
CA GLY A 64 -20.22 -4.89 -3.62
C GLY A 64 -19.82 -3.94 -2.46
N CYS A 65 -18.91 -4.40 -1.63
CA CYS A 65 -18.46 -3.62 -0.48
C CYS A 65 -17.02 -3.96 -0.08
N VAL A 66 -16.35 -2.95 0.52
CA VAL A 66 -15.10 -3.11 1.26
C VAL A 66 -15.39 -2.81 2.72
N THR A 67 -15.06 -3.76 3.60
CA THR A 67 -15.32 -3.64 5.04
C THR A 67 -14.06 -3.92 5.86
N LEU A 68 -13.99 -3.31 7.03
CA LEU A 68 -13.05 -3.62 8.09
C LEU A 68 -13.84 -4.05 9.32
N ASN A 69 -13.67 -5.28 9.77
CA ASN A 69 -14.44 -5.87 10.87
C ASN A 69 -15.96 -5.66 10.66
N ASP A 70 -16.42 -6.00 9.44
CA ASP A 70 -17.79 -5.88 8.96
C ASP A 70 -18.37 -4.43 8.94
N GLN A 71 -17.52 -3.43 9.16
CA GLN A 71 -17.88 -2.01 9.04
C GLN A 71 -17.41 -1.43 7.71
N PRO A 72 -18.24 -0.59 7.02
CA PRO A 72 -17.88 -0.05 5.70
C PRO A 72 -16.63 0.84 5.72
N MET A 73 -15.62 0.49 4.91
CA MET A 73 -14.31 1.16 4.87
C MET A 73 -14.38 2.63 4.44
N HIS A 74 -15.38 3.02 3.63
CA HIS A 74 -15.55 4.40 3.21
C HIS A 74 -15.92 5.36 4.35
N LYS A 75 -16.37 4.86 5.51
CA LYS A 75 -16.62 5.70 6.69
C LYS A 75 -15.29 6.09 7.34
N LYS A 76 -14.99 7.41 7.39
CA LYS A 76 -13.73 7.93 7.96
C LYS A 76 -13.47 7.37 9.39
N LYS A 77 -14.50 7.24 10.21
CA LYS A 77 -14.39 6.70 11.58
C LYS A 77 -13.89 5.24 11.61
N VAL A 78 -14.22 4.44 10.60
CA VAL A 78 -13.82 3.02 10.51
C VAL A 78 -12.36 2.87 10.13
N ARG A 79 -11.89 3.64 9.13
CA ARG A 79 -10.51 3.51 8.62
C ARG A 79 -9.47 4.26 9.43
N ARG A 80 -9.90 5.31 10.18
CA ARG A 80 -9.01 6.12 11.00
C ARG A 80 -8.27 5.22 12.00
N HIS A 81 -6.95 5.38 12.12
CA HIS A 81 -6.05 4.59 12.97
C HIS A 81 -6.01 3.06 12.66
N GLN A 82 -6.65 2.61 11.58
CA GLN A 82 -6.67 1.18 11.28
C GLN A 82 -5.84 0.82 10.05
N ILE A 83 -5.71 1.75 9.10
CA ILE A 83 -4.96 1.52 7.87
C ILE A 83 -4.10 2.73 7.52
N GLY A 84 -2.79 2.48 7.33
CA GLY A 84 -1.85 3.40 6.73
C GLY A 84 -1.73 3.15 5.22
N ALA A 85 -1.19 4.12 4.49
CA ALA A 85 -0.93 3.98 3.07
C ALA A 85 0.40 4.61 2.66
N VAL A 86 1.11 3.92 1.74
CA VAL A 86 2.31 4.42 1.07
C VAL A 86 2.09 4.28 -0.43
N PHE A 87 2.21 5.37 -1.18
CA PHE A 87 1.95 5.43 -2.61
C PHE A 87 3.24 5.48 -3.44
N GLN A 88 3.13 5.15 -4.72
CA GLN A 88 4.22 5.12 -5.69
C GLN A 88 5.00 6.44 -5.75
N ASP A 89 4.29 7.56 -5.80
CA ASP A 89 4.90 8.88 -5.77
C ASP A 89 4.99 9.40 -4.33
N TYR A 90 6.04 8.96 -3.63
CA TYR A 90 6.33 9.42 -2.28
C TYR A 90 6.70 10.90 -2.26
N THR A 91 7.28 11.46 -3.33
CA THR A 91 7.67 12.87 -3.38
C THR A 91 6.45 13.78 -3.43
N SER A 92 5.41 13.44 -4.20
CA SER A 92 4.14 14.18 -4.20
C SER A 92 3.27 13.87 -2.98
N SER A 93 3.53 12.75 -2.29
CA SER A 93 2.80 12.38 -1.08
C SER A 93 3.31 13.11 0.18
N LEU A 94 4.54 13.63 0.15
CA LEU A 94 5.12 14.47 1.19
C LEU A 94 4.99 15.94 0.79
N HIS A 95 4.48 16.78 1.69
CA HIS A 95 4.30 18.19 1.38
C HIS A 95 5.67 18.88 1.19
N PRO A 96 6.00 19.44 0.00
CA PRO A 96 7.36 19.87 -0.33
C PRO A 96 7.91 21.03 0.52
N PHE A 97 7.02 21.79 1.15
CA PHE A 97 7.35 22.96 2.00
C PHE A 97 7.22 22.67 3.51
N GLN A 98 6.98 21.41 3.89
CA GLN A 98 6.99 20.99 5.28
C GLN A 98 8.27 20.22 5.59
N THR A 99 8.82 20.40 6.78
CA THR A 99 9.88 19.55 7.30
C THR A 99 9.35 18.17 7.64
N VAL A 100 10.23 17.17 7.75
CA VAL A 100 9.86 15.81 8.19
C VAL A 100 9.11 15.85 9.53
N ARG A 101 9.54 16.71 10.46
CA ARG A 101 8.85 16.98 11.73
C ARG A 101 7.40 17.37 11.51
N GLU A 102 7.15 18.38 10.67
CA GLU A 102 5.81 18.91 10.41
C GLU A 102 4.92 17.87 9.73
N ILE A 103 5.49 17.08 8.80
CA ILE A 103 4.79 15.97 8.13
C ILE A 103 4.32 14.90 9.13
N LEU A 104 5.17 14.51 10.08
CA LEU A 104 4.82 13.54 11.12
C LEU A 104 3.82 14.14 12.12
N PHE A 105 4.05 15.38 12.54
CA PHE A 105 3.17 16.07 13.49
C PHE A 105 1.77 16.29 12.93
N GLU A 106 1.63 16.60 11.63
CA GLU A 106 0.31 16.75 10.99
C GLU A 106 -0.55 15.50 11.21
N VAL A 107 0.04 14.33 11.02
CA VAL A 107 -0.66 13.05 11.21
C VAL A 107 -0.96 12.79 12.68
N MET A 108 -0.01 13.03 13.58
CA MET A 108 -0.17 12.86 15.02
C MET A 108 -1.27 13.77 15.58
N CYS A 109 -1.27 15.05 15.19
CA CYS A 109 -2.30 16.02 15.62
C CYS A 109 -3.71 15.60 15.20
N GLN A 110 -3.87 14.97 14.03
CA GLN A 110 -5.17 14.48 13.61
C GLN A 110 -5.65 13.30 14.46
N CYS A 111 -4.76 12.64 15.17
CA CYS A 111 -5.07 11.41 15.90
C CYS A 111 -5.48 11.65 17.35
N ASP A 112 -4.65 12.26 18.18
CA ASP A 112 -4.85 12.20 19.63
C ASP A 112 -4.67 13.54 20.37
N GLY A 113 -4.35 14.63 19.66
CA GLY A 113 -4.16 15.95 20.27
C GLY A 113 -3.08 15.98 21.37
N GLN A 114 -2.03 15.17 21.21
CA GLN A 114 -0.96 15.03 22.21
C GLN A 114 -0.11 16.31 22.35
N PRO A 115 0.52 16.52 23.50
CA PRO A 115 1.49 17.61 23.69
C PRO A 115 2.66 17.51 22.71
N LYS A 116 3.20 18.67 22.31
CA LYS A 116 4.27 18.72 21.29
C LYS A 116 5.55 17.98 21.68
N ASP A 117 5.91 18.00 22.96
CA ASP A 117 7.06 17.28 23.50
C ASP A 117 6.92 15.76 23.39
N VAL A 118 5.70 15.24 23.61
CA VAL A 118 5.40 13.82 23.41
C VAL A 118 5.48 13.45 21.93
N MET A 119 4.92 14.28 21.04
CA MET A 119 4.99 14.07 19.58
C MET A 119 6.44 14.11 19.08
N GLU A 120 7.30 14.98 19.66
CA GLU A 120 8.71 15.06 19.31
C GLU A 120 9.43 13.74 19.59
N VAL A 121 9.26 13.18 20.79
CA VAL A 121 9.88 11.91 21.17
C VAL A 121 9.37 10.78 20.26
N GLN A 122 8.06 10.72 20.02
CA GLN A 122 7.48 9.71 19.13
C GLN A 122 7.99 9.82 17.70
N ALA A 123 8.10 11.04 17.15
CA ALA A 123 8.61 11.25 15.80
C ALA A 123 10.07 10.80 15.67
N ILE A 124 10.91 11.08 16.67
CA ILE A 124 12.30 10.61 16.68
C ILE A 124 12.34 9.08 16.70
N THR A 125 11.58 8.45 17.59
CA THR A 125 11.49 6.97 17.66
C THR A 125 11.04 6.36 16.33
N LEU A 126 10.03 6.96 15.68
CA LEU A 126 9.55 6.49 14.36
C LEU A 126 10.62 6.61 13.28
N LEU A 127 11.40 7.68 13.29
CA LEU A 127 12.52 7.83 12.35
C LEU A 127 13.60 6.79 12.60
N GLU A 128 13.97 6.55 13.86
CA GLU A 128 14.94 5.52 14.22
C GLU A 128 14.48 4.12 13.80
N GLU A 129 13.21 3.79 13.97
CA GLU A 129 12.63 2.52 13.51
C GLU A 129 12.72 2.31 12.00
N VAL A 130 12.66 3.39 11.21
CA VAL A 130 12.86 3.29 9.76
C VAL A 130 14.33 3.51 9.34
N GLY A 131 15.27 3.54 10.30
CA GLY A 131 16.70 3.66 10.06
C GLY A 131 17.16 5.07 9.71
N LEU A 132 16.43 6.11 10.17
CA LEU A 132 16.80 7.52 10.02
C LEU A 132 17.12 8.12 11.39
N SER A 133 18.14 8.97 11.47
CA SER A 133 18.50 9.65 12.72
C SER A 133 17.59 10.86 13.00
N LYS A 134 17.63 11.38 14.24
CA LYS A 134 16.97 12.62 14.65
C LYS A 134 17.29 13.81 13.73
N ALA A 135 18.48 13.84 13.11
CA ALA A 135 18.89 14.93 12.22
C ALA A 135 17.99 15.11 10.99
N TYR A 136 17.16 14.10 10.67
CA TYR A 136 16.20 14.19 9.59
C TYR A 136 14.96 15.01 9.93
N MET A 137 14.66 15.26 11.19
CA MET A 137 13.48 16.00 11.63
C MET A 137 13.33 17.36 10.94
N ASP A 138 14.44 18.07 10.73
CA ASP A 138 14.47 19.44 10.21
C ASP A 138 14.76 19.51 8.70
N LYS A 139 14.87 18.33 8.02
CA LYS A 139 15.04 18.27 6.57
C LYS A 139 13.69 18.44 5.86
N TYR A 140 13.74 19.02 4.66
CA TYR A 140 12.64 19.07 3.73
C TYR A 140 12.68 17.87 2.77
N PRO A 141 11.55 17.45 2.17
CA PRO A 141 11.52 16.33 1.22
C PRO A 141 12.51 16.42 0.06
N ASN A 142 12.76 17.61 -0.46
CA ASN A 142 13.73 17.86 -1.53
C ASN A 142 15.21 17.70 -1.10
N MET A 143 15.47 17.56 0.19
CA MET A 143 16.81 17.28 0.75
C MET A 143 17.05 15.80 1.00
N LEU A 144 16.08 14.95 0.68
CA LEU A 144 16.12 13.52 0.90
C LEU A 144 16.42 12.77 -0.40
N SER A 145 17.22 11.72 -0.30
CA SER A 145 17.32 10.71 -1.37
C SER A 145 15.99 9.96 -1.51
N GLY A 146 15.80 9.24 -2.63
CA GLY A 146 14.59 8.45 -2.85
C GLY A 146 14.32 7.44 -1.73
N GLY A 147 15.34 6.71 -1.29
CA GLY A 147 15.21 5.75 -0.19
C GLY A 147 14.92 6.41 1.17
N GLU A 148 15.52 7.59 1.45
CA GLU A 148 15.23 8.35 2.69
C GLU A 148 13.79 8.89 2.68
N ALA A 149 13.34 9.45 1.57
CA ALA A 149 11.96 9.93 1.44
C ALA A 149 10.95 8.79 1.57
N GLN A 150 11.26 7.61 1.02
CA GLN A 150 10.45 6.41 1.19
C GLN A 150 10.37 5.97 2.67
N ARG A 151 11.49 5.99 3.40
CA ARG A 151 11.52 5.71 4.84
C ARG A 151 10.68 6.71 5.63
N VAL A 152 10.71 7.99 5.29
CA VAL A 152 9.82 9.01 5.88
C VAL A 152 8.35 8.73 5.57
N ALA A 153 8.01 8.33 4.34
CA ALA A 153 6.65 7.96 3.97
C ALA A 153 6.15 6.73 4.75
N ILE A 154 7.03 5.73 4.98
CA ILE A 154 6.75 4.58 5.84
C ILE A 154 6.55 5.03 7.30
N ALA A 155 7.46 5.86 7.86
CA ALA A 155 7.33 6.40 9.21
C ALA A 155 5.98 7.11 9.40
N ARG A 156 5.56 7.92 8.41
CA ARG A 156 4.25 8.57 8.40
C ARG A 156 3.10 7.57 8.40
N ALA A 157 3.22 6.48 7.65
CA ALA A 157 2.16 5.47 7.57
C ALA A 157 2.00 4.68 8.87
N ILE A 158 3.10 4.39 9.59
CA ILE A 158 3.09 3.68 10.88
C ILE A 158 2.80 4.60 12.07
N CYS A 159 2.87 5.92 11.90
CA CYS A 159 2.71 6.94 12.93
C CYS A 159 1.37 6.82 13.71
N ILE A 160 0.31 6.40 13.02
CA ILE A 160 -1.03 6.20 13.61
C ILE A 160 -1.19 4.83 14.30
N ASN A 161 -0.10 4.06 14.41
CA ASN A 161 -0.11 2.69 14.90
C ASN A 161 -1.20 1.81 14.25
N PRO A 162 -1.24 1.72 12.89
CA PRO A 162 -2.29 1.01 12.18
C PRO A 162 -2.15 -0.49 12.34
N LYS A 163 -3.21 -1.24 12.03
CA LYS A 163 -3.16 -2.70 11.91
C LYS A 163 -2.84 -3.17 10.49
N TYR A 164 -3.10 -2.32 9.52
CA TYR A 164 -2.87 -2.58 8.10
C TYR A 164 -2.07 -1.46 7.47
N ILE A 165 -1.20 -1.79 6.53
CA ILE A 165 -0.59 -0.82 5.62
C ILE A 165 -0.82 -1.29 4.20
N LEU A 166 -1.31 -0.39 3.35
CA LEU A 166 -1.40 -0.61 1.93
C LEU A 166 -0.24 0.11 1.24
N PHE A 167 0.54 -0.64 0.48
CA PHE A 167 1.60 -0.14 -0.39
C PHE A 167 1.10 -0.20 -1.84
N ASP A 168 1.01 0.94 -2.52
CA ASP A 168 0.58 1.02 -3.93
C ASP A 168 1.78 1.40 -4.81
N GLU A 169 2.44 0.39 -5.39
CA GLU A 169 3.67 0.49 -6.19
C GLU A 169 4.80 1.29 -5.50
N ALA A 170 4.84 1.23 -4.18
CA ALA A 170 5.59 2.12 -3.32
C ALA A 170 7.12 2.02 -3.46
N ILE A 171 7.65 0.92 -4.01
CA ILE A 171 9.10 0.71 -4.15
C ILE A 171 9.57 0.64 -5.60
N SER A 172 8.66 0.69 -6.57
CA SER A 172 8.95 0.45 -7.99
C SER A 172 9.89 1.49 -8.65
N SER A 173 9.99 2.68 -8.05
CA SER A 173 10.84 3.77 -8.54
C SER A 173 12.25 3.79 -7.92
N LEU A 174 12.56 2.86 -7.02
CA LEU A 174 13.85 2.76 -6.34
C LEU A 174 14.76 1.79 -7.07
N ASP A 175 16.08 1.97 -6.95
CA ASP A 175 17.07 1.02 -7.43
C ASP A 175 17.08 -0.27 -6.59
N MET A 176 17.53 -1.39 -7.17
CA MET A 176 17.48 -2.73 -6.56
C MET A 176 18.09 -2.80 -5.15
N PRO A 177 19.28 -2.22 -4.86
CA PRO A 177 19.85 -2.25 -3.52
C PRO A 177 18.96 -1.54 -2.47
N ILE A 178 18.37 -0.41 -2.84
CA ILE A 178 17.47 0.33 -1.96
C ILE A 178 16.13 -0.40 -1.78
N GLN A 179 15.59 -1.00 -2.86
CA GLN A 179 14.39 -1.83 -2.78
C GLN A 179 14.56 -2.95 -1.75
N THR A 180 15.68 -3.69 -1.80
CA THR A 180 15.96 -4.78 -0.85
C THR A 180 16.00 -4.25 0.60
N GLN A 181 16.69 -3.13 0.84
CA GLN A 181 16.74 -2.52 2.17
C GLN A 181 15.34 -2.10 2.68
N ILE A 182 14.48 -1.61 1.80
CA ILE A 182 13.09 -1.27 2.18
C ILE A 182 12.28 -2.52 2.46
N LEU A 183 12.42 -3.58 1.67
CA LEU A 183 11.73 -4.85 1.91
C LEU A 183 12.14 -5.47 3.25
N ASP A 184 13.43 -5.47 3.58
CA ASP A 184 13.94 -5.94 4.88
C ASP A 184 13.37 -5.10 6.03
N LEU A 185 13.32 -3.77 5.86
CA LEU A 185 12.67 -2.88 6.83
C LEU A 185 11.19 -3.24 7.02
N LEU A 186 10.46 -3.53 5.94
CA LEU A 186 9.03 -3.89 6.02
C LEU A 186 8.83 -5.22 6.74
N ILE A 187 9.71 -6.22 6.51
CA ILE A 187 9.69 -7.49 7.25
C ILE A 187 9.90 -7.23 8.74
N HIS A 188 10.92 -6.46 9.09
CA HIS A 188 11.19 -6.11 10.49
C HIS A 188 10.00 -5.37 11.16
N LEU A 189 9.42 -4.38 10.48
CA LEU A 189 8.26 -3.64 10.99
C LEU A 189 7.01 -4.54 11.13
N ARG A 190 6.82 -5.51 10.20
CA ARG A 190 5.74 -6.50 10.30
C ARG A 190 5.85 -7.30 11.61
N GLU A 191 7.03 -7.79 11.91
CA GLU A 191 7.29 -8.63 13.09
C GLU A 191 7.17 -7.82 14.40
N THR A 192 7.83 -6.67 14.47
CA THR A 192 7.90 -5.85 15.69
C THR A 192 6.56 -5.18 16.03
N ARG A 193 5.79 -4.76 15.02
CA ARG A 193 4.51 -4.05 15.18
C ARG A 193 3.28 -4.89 14.87
N GLN A 194 3.46 -6.18 14.51
CA GLN A 194 2.38 -7.11 14.13
C GLN A 194 1.48 -6.54 13.02
N LEU A 195 2.09 -5.96 12.00
CA LEU A 195 1.41 -5.33 10.88
C LEU A 195 0.91 -6.36 9.86
N SER A 196 -0.20 -6.01 9.21
CA SER A 196 -0.71 -6.72 8.03
C SER A 196 -0.47 -5.88 6.80
N TYR A 197 -0.07 -6.48 5.68
CA TYR A 197 0.22 -5.73 4.46
C TYR A 197 -0.71 -6.10 3.31
N ILE A 198 -1.12 -5.09 2.55
CA ILE A 198 -1.66 -5.23 1.20
C ILE A 198 -0.65 -4.55 0.28
N PHE A 199 0.10 -5.34 -0.48
CA PHE A 199 1.21 -4.88 -1.30
C PHE A 199 0.86 -4.95 -2.78
N ILE A 200 0.61 -3.81 -3.39
CA ILE A 200 0.29 -3.70 -4.82
C ILE A 200 1.58 -3.43 -5.57
N THR A 201 1.90 -4.30 -6.52
CA THR A 201 3.11 -4.18 -7.33
C THR A 201 2.93 -4.86 -8.68
N HIS A 202 3.81 -4.56 -9.61
CA HIS A 202 3.99 -5.36 -10.82
C HIS A 202 5.22 -6.28 -10.71
N ASP A 203 6.02 -6.17 -9.65
CA ASP A 203 7.24 -6.94 -9.42
C ASP A 203 6.94 -8.20 -8.60
N ILE A 204 7.09 -9.39 -9.23
CA ILE A 204 6.88 -10.69 -8.61
C ILE A 204 7.96 -10.97 -7.56
N GLN A 205 9.22 -10.55 -7.79
CA GLN A 205 10.32 -10.82 -6.86
C GLN A 205 10.07 -10.12 -5.52
N ALA A 206 9.76 -8.81 -5.58
CA ALA A 206 9.40 -8.06 -4.37
C ALA A 206 8.17 -8.63 -3.66
N ALA A 207 7.14 -9.04 -4.42
CA ALA A 207 5.93 -9.64 -3.88
C ALA A 207 6.20 -10.97 -3.19
N THR A 208 7.01 -11.85 -3.78
CA THR A 208 7.35 -13.16 -3.20
C THR A 208 8.29 -13.03 -2.01
N TYR A 209 9.11 -11.98 -1.97
CA TYR A 209 10.00 -11.71 -0.85
C TYR A 209 9.24 -11.26 0.41
N LEU A 210 8.20 -10.44 0.24
CA LEU A 210 7.49 -9.78 1.35
C LEU A 210 6.21 -10.52 1.78
N CYS A 211 5.49 -11.15 0.83
CA CYS A 211 4.10 -11.57 1.06
C CYS A 211 3.92 -13.08 1.12
N ASP A 212 2.98 -13.51 1.98
CA ASP A 212 2.63 -14.92 2.17
C ASP A 212 1.66 -15.42 1.09
N GLN A 213 0.83 -14.53 0.53
CA GLN A 213 -0.17 -14.83 -0.49
C GLN A 213 -0.10 -13.86 -1.67
N LEU A 214 -0.37 -14.37 -2.85
CA LEU A 214 -0.37 -13.63 -4.09
C LEU A 214 -1.76 -13.67 -4.71
N ILE A 215 -2.24 -12.51 -5.17
CA ILE A 215 -3.43 -12.33 -5.99
C ILE A 215 -2.97 -11.85 -7.36
N ILE A 216 -3.12 -12.69 -8.36
CA ILE A 216 -2.80 -12.35 -9.75
C ILE A 216 -3.99 -11.63 -10.35
N PHE A 217 -3.77 -10.40 -10.79
CA PHE A 217 -4.81 -9.46 -11.20
C PHE A 217 -4.67 -9.06 -12.66
N LYS A 218 -5.72 -9.31 -13.46
CA LYS A 218 -5.74 -9.00 -14.90
C LYS A 218 -7.09 -8.40 -15.31
N ASN A 219 -7.07 -7.34 -16.09
CA ASN A 219 -8.27 -6.74 -16.70
C ASN A 219 -9.45 -6.52 -15.72
N GLY A 220 -9.13 -6.14 -14.47
CA GLY A 220 -10.11 -5.86 -13.44
C GLY A 220 -10.63 -7.08 -12.68
N LYS A 221 -10.03 -8.26 -12.85
CA LYS A 221 -10.44 -9.52 -12.21
C LYS A 221 -9.26 -10.19 -11.51
N ILE A 222 -9.57 -11.03 -10.54
CA ILE A 222 -8.63 -11.99 -9.98
C ILE A 222 -8.58 -13.19 -10.94
N GLU A 223 -7.40 -13.47 -11.49
CA GLU A 223 -7.15 -14.66 -12.32
C GLU A 223 -6.77 -15.85 -11.46
N GLU A 224 -6.02 -15.61 -10.39
CA GLU A 224 -5.57 -16.63 -9.47
C GLU A 224 -5.30 -16.02 -8.08
N GLN A 225 -5.55 -16.83 -7.04
CA GLN A 225 -5.12 -16.54 -5.67
C GLN A 225 -4.36 -17.76 -5.17
N ILE A 226 -3.08 -17.57 -4.81
CA ILE A 226 -2.15 -18.66 -4.53
C ILE A 226 -1.20 -18.29 -3.39
N PRO A 227 -0.84 -19.23 -2.50
CA PRO A 227 0.25 -19.04 -1.55
C PRO A 227 1.58 -18.80 -2.28
N THR A 228 2.42 -17.90 -1.78
CA THR A 228 3.72 -17.61 -2.39
C THR A 228 4.58 -18.87 -2.58
N SER A 229 4.55 -19.78 -1.63
CA SER A 229 5.27 -21.07 -1.68
C SER A 229 4.83 -22.01 -2.81
N ALA A 230 3.63 -21.80 -3.36
CA ALA A 230 3.06 -22.61 -4.43
C ALA A 230 3.14 -21.94 -5.81
N LEU A 231 3.69 -20.73 -5.92
CA LEU A 231 3.74 -19.95 -7.17
C LEU A 231 4.35 -20.74 -8.35
N HIS A 232 5.44 -21.47 -8.09
CA HIS A 232 6.13 -22.28 -9.10
C HIS A 232 5.30 -23.48 -9.62
N LYS A 233 4.20 -23.84 -8.94
CA LYS A 233 3.27 -24.92 -9.29
C LYS A 233 2.01 -24.41 -9.98
N SER A 234 1.89 -23.11 -10.24
CA SER A 234 0.72 -22.56 -10.88
C SER A 234 0.50 -23.15 -12.27
N ASP A 235 -0.72 -23.59 -12.54
CA ASP A 235 -1.18 -24.04 -13.85
C ASP A 235 -1.86 -22.93 -14.65
N ASN A 236 -2.05 -21.74 -14.06
CA ASN A 236 -2.63 -20.60 -14.72
C ASN A 236 -1.67 -20.05 -15.79
N ALA A 237 -2.13 -20.00 -17.04
CA ALA A 237 -1.30 -19.55 -18.16
C ALA A 237 -0.78 -18.11 -18.00
N TYR A 238 -1.61 -17.22 -17.45
CA TYR A 238 -1.19 -15.82 -17.24
C TYR A 238 -0.18 -15.70 -16.10
N THR A 239 -0.34 -16.46 -15.02
CA THR A 239 0.65 -16.50 -13.93
C THR A 239 2.00 -16.97 -14.44
N ARG A 240 2.03 -18.01 -15.27
CA ARG A 240 3.26 -18.51 -15.91
C ARG A 240 3.90 -17.45 -16.81
N GLU A 241 3.10 -16.79 -17.65
CA GLU A 241 3.59 -15.70 -18.49
C GLU A 241 4.23 -14.56 -17.68
N LEU A 242 3.63 -14.18 -16.55
CA LEU A 242 4.20 -13.17 -15.65
C LEU A 242 5.52 -13.62 -15.03
N ILE A 243 5.60 -14.88 -14.60
CA ILE A 243 6.83 -15.48 -14.04
C ILE A 243 7.93 -15.48 -15.08
N GLU A 244 7.66 -15.99 -16.30
CA GLU A 244 8.62 -16.05 -17.38
C GLU A 244 9.16 -14.68 -17.78
N LYS A 245 8.29 -13.66 -17.85
CA LYS A 245 8.70 -12.28 -18.20
C LYS A 245 9.61 -11.62 -17.16
N GLN A 246 9.49 -11.98 -15.89
CA GLN A 246 10.17 -11.29 -14.78
C GLN A 246 11.30 -12.12 -14.15
N LEU A 247 11.25 -13.43 -14.28
CA LEU A 247 12.25 -14.35 -13.73
C LEU A 247 13.11 -15.00 -14.82
N SER A 248 12.94 -14.61 -16.10
CA SER A 248 13.88 -15.03 -17.18
C SER A 248 15.22 -14.34 -16.94
N PHE A 249 16.18 -15.15 -16.52
CA PHE A 249 17.60 -14.86 -16.41
C PHE A 249 18.30 -14.98 -17.77
#